data_0e0797704a3a3135acbf71b78d4871d1
#
_entry.id   0e0797704a3a3135acbf71b78d4871d1
#
_cell.length_a   1.000
_cell.length_b   1.000
_cell.length_c   1.000
_cell.angle_alpha   90.00
_cell.angle_beta   90.00
_cell.angle_gamma   90.00
#
_symmetry.space_group_name_H-M   'P 1'
#
loop_
_entity.id
_entity.type
_entity.pdbx_description
1 polymer ?
#
loop_
_entity_poly.entity_id
_entity_poly.type
_entity_poly.pdbx_seq_one_letter_code
_entity_poly.pdbx_strand_id
1 'polypeptide(L)'
;MENQVESSLIVGPDDPVPAGEATLLGLQHVLAMDVYVPPIILAGMMAMGAADSTGLLQSTFLAAGIGTILQTCFFMKMPVSQGPSFVPLGAAAGVVMASGGLRGNGMATLLGALVVGAIVLVLLGLSGAFQKIINTLVPAVVGGTIITCVGLSLIPSALNDNIFEATGNIYQNIELAAITALTLLICVAISIRFPRVQKLFKTGSIVIALLVGTLVSASMGRFDWKSVADSAWFSFPQRTMLHWGISFNLTSILTFIIIYAILTTETTGTWFAMGAVTNHKITSRQWNHGIIGEGLSCLVAALAGTTPVTGYSTNAGVISITGVASKRVFIAAGSWFIVLGFFAKLSAFLAAIPAPVIGGVFAIITVTIMLNGLNVIRQQQTGESDLYIIGLPIILTLALVLLPSKVTNAAPQMIQYLLGSPIAVAAITAIVLNLLMPLRHNKLA
;
A
#
# COMPACT_ATOMS: atom_id res chain seq x y z
N MET A 1 34.26 14.01 9.42
CA MET A 1 34.56 13.03 8.37
C MET A 1 33.23 12.48 7.92
N GLU A 2 32.66 13.08 6.87
CA GLU A 2 31.48 12.57 6.20
C GLU A 2 31.87 11.25 5.53
N ASN A 3 31.38 10.14 6.06
CA ASN A 3 31.38 8.91 5.32
C ASN A 3 30.43 9.08 4.11
N GLN A 4 30.99 9.52 2.98
CA GLN A 4 30.35 9.34 1.70
C GLN A 4 30.21 7.84 1.51
N VAL A 5 29.02 7.31 1.71
CA VAL A 5 28.65 6.01 1.19
C VAL A 5 28.77 6.14 -0.33
N GLU A 6 29.86 5.62 -0.90
CA GLU A 6 30.01 5.52 -2.34
C GLU A 6 28.74 4.87 -2.88
N SER A 7 28.04 5.58 -3.76
CA SER A 7 26.84 5.07 -4.39
C SER A 7 27.23 3.84 -5.20
N SER A 8 26.73 2.68 -4.82
CA SER A 8 26.94 1.42 -5.53
C SER A 8 26.18 1.35 -6.88
N LEU A 9 25.76 2.53 -7.40
CA LEU A 9 25.03 2.61 -8.66
C LEU A 9 25.98 2.36 -9.82
N ILE A 10 25.59 1.37 -10.65
CA ILE A 10 26.22 1.09 -11.95
C ILE A 10 25.58 1.94 -13.04
N VAL A 11 24.25 2.20 -12.91
CA VAL A 11 23.45 3.00 -13.86
C VAL A 11 22.62 3.99 -13.09
N GLY A 12 22.81 5.28 -13.37
CA GLY A 12 22.09 6.39 -12.73
C GLY A 12 20.66 6.59 -13.27
N PRO A 13 19.89 7.53 -12.65
CA PRO A 13 18.49 7.76 -13.02
C PRO A 13 18.28 8.17 -14.49
N ASP A 14 19.18 8.96 -15.05
CA ASP A 14 19.09 9.50 -16.40
C ASP A 14 19.87 8.70 -17.45
N ASP A 15 20.64 7.70 -17.00
CA ASP A 15 21.45 6.90 -17.89
C ASP A 15 20.57 5.97 -18.76
N PRO A 16 20.93 5.81 -20.05
CA PRO A 16 20.19 4.96 -20.95
C PRO A 16 20.46 3.48 -20.64
N VAL A 17 19.39 2.68 -20.67
CA VAL A 17 19.44 1.23 -20.60
C VAL A 17 18.82 0.68 -21.90
N PRO A 18 19.40 -0.35 -22.53
CA PRO A 18 18.80 -1.00 -23.71
C PRO A 18 17.36 -1.48 -23.42
N ALA A 19 16.46 -1.36 -24.41
CA ALA A 19 15.05 -1.64 -24.20
C ALA A 19 14.76 -3.06 -23.69
N GLY A 20 15.46 -4.07 -24.18
CA GLY A 20 15.32 -5.44 -23.70
C GLY A 20 15.72 -5.63 -22.24
N GLU A 21 16.84 -5.03 -21.84
CA GLU A 21 17.31 -5.07 -20.45
C GLU A 21 16.39 -4.25 -19.54
N ALA A 22 15.94 -3.06 -19.96
CA ALA A 22 14.97 -2.25 -19.22
C ALA A 22 13.66 -3.01 -19.01
N THR A 23 13.20 -3.78 -20.01
CA THR A 23 11.98 -4.60 -19.91
C THR A 23 12.14 -5.72 -18.88
N LEU A 24 13.27 -6.42 -18.86
CA LEU A 24 13.55 -7.51 -17.89
C LEU A 24 13.70 -6.94 -16.46
N LEU A 25 14.47 -5.87 -16.31
CA LEU A 25 14.62 -5.21 -15.01
C LEU A 25 13.31 -4.59 -14.54
N GLY A 26 12.50 -4.01 -15.44
CA GLY A 26 11.17 -3.52 -15.14
C GLY A 26 10.25 -4.61 -14.62
N LEU A 27 10.26 -5.79 -15.25
CA LEU A 27 9.51 -6.95 -14.75
C LEU A 27 10.00 -7.39 -13.36
N GLN A 28 11.31 -7.33 -13.11
CA GLN A 28 11.85 -7.62 -11.78
C GLN A 28 11.30 -6.65 -10.71
N HIS A 29 11.20 -5.35 -11.03
CA HIS A 29 10.59 -4.36 -10.12
C HIS A 29 9.12 -4.68 -9.86
N VAL A 30 8.34 -5.04 -10.91
CA VAL A 30 6.93 -5.46 -10.78
C VAL A 30 6.79 -6.68 -9.86
N LEU A 31 7.65 -7.69 -10.02
CA LEU A 31 7.62 -8.90 -9.17
C LEU A 31 8.08 -8.66 -7.73
N ALA A 32 8.87 -7.59 -7.50
CA ALA A 32 9.28 -7.18 -6.17
C ALA A 32 8.20 -6.39 -5.41
N MET A 33 7.18 -5.91 -6.14
CA MET A 33 6.06 -5.17 -5.58
C MET A 33 4.87 -6.11 -5.37
N ASP A 34 4.27 -6.02 -4.22
CA ASP A 34 3.08 -6.79 -3.83
C ASP A 34 1.77 -6.08 -4.23
N VAL A 35 1.74 -5.46 -5.41
CA VAL A 35 0.63 -4.62 -5.93
C VAL A 35 -0.73 -5.35 -5.94
N TYR A 36 -0.72 -6.67 -6.06
CA TYR A 36 -1.94 -7.48 -6.05
C TYR A 36 -2.48 -7.76 -4.63
N VAL A 37 -1.69 -7.59 -3.58
CA VAL A 37 -2.07 -7.95 -2.21
C VAL A 37 -3.14 -7.00 -1.64
N PRO A 38 -2.98 -5.66 -1.63
CA PRO A 38 -3.98 -4.76 -1.08
C PRO A 38 -5.37 -4.89 -1.71
N PRO A 39 -5.54 -4.97 -3.05
CA PRO A 39 -6.86 -5.13 -3.64
C PRO A 39 -7.50 -6.49 -3.33
N ILE A 40 -6.74 -7.58 -3.19
CA ILE A 40 -7.29 -8.87 -2.79
C ILE A 40 -7.83 -8.80 -1.36
N ILE A 41 -7.07 -8.19 -0.44
CA ILE A 41 -7.49 -7.99 0.94
C ILE A 41 -8.76 -7.14 0.98
N LEU A 42 -8.78 -6.02 0.26
CA LEU A 42 -9.95 -5.15 0.20
C LEU A 42 -11.18 -5.87 -0.37
N ALA A 43 -10.99 -6.67 -1.43
CA ALA A 43 -12.06 -7.48 -1.99
C ALA A 43 -12.63 -8.46 -0.95
N GLY A 44 -11.77 -9.08 -0.15
CA GLY A 44 -12.17 -9.95 0.97
C GLY A 44 -12.95 -9.17 2.04
N MET A 45 -12.43 -8.04 2.53
CA MET A 45 -13.08 -7.19 3.53
C MET A 45 -14.47 -6.70 3.08
N MET A 46 -14.66 -6.47 1.78
CA MET A 46 -15.93 -6.05 1.19
C MET A 46 -16.81 -7.22 0.71
N ALA A 47 -16.38 -8.46 0.93
CA ALA A 47 -17.06 -9.67 0.43
C ALA A 47 -17.41 -9.60 -1.06
N MET A 48 -16.46 -9.13 -1.88
CA MET A 48 -16.64 -9.01 -3.33
C MET A 48 -16.75 -10.38 -4.01
N GLY A 49 -17.62 -10.49 -4.99
CA GLY A 49 -17.67 -11.66 -5.86
C GLY A 49 -16.46 -11.74 -6.80
N ALA A 50 -16.22 -12.90 -7.41
CA ALA A 50 -15.08 -13.15 -8.28
C ALA A 50 -14.90 -12.12 -9.41
N ALA A 51 -16.00 -11.71 -10.06
CA ALA A 51 -15.95 -10.71 -11.13
C ALA A 51 -15.56 -9.31 -10.64
N ASP A 52 -16.06 -8.92 -9.46
CA ASP A 52 -15.74 -7.61 -8.86
C ASP A 52 -14.30 -7.58 -8.37
N SER A 53 -13.83 -8.67 -7.73
CA SER A 53 -12.45 -8.84 -7.29
C SER A 53 -11.47 -8.82 -8.47
N THR A 54 -11.79 -9.52 -9.56
CA THR A 54 -11.00 -9.50 -10.80
C THR A 54 -10.92 -8.09 -11.38
N GLY A 55 -12.05 -7.38 -11.45
CA GLY A 55 -12.10 -6.00 -11.93
C GLY A 55 -11.31 -5.03 -11.05
N LEU A 56 -11.37 -5.19 -9.73
CA LEU A 56 -10.61 -4.39 -8.78
C LEU A 56 -9.09 -4.57 -8.97
N LEU A 57 -8.63 -5.82 -9.15
CA LEU A 57 -7.24 -6.15 -9.44
C LEU A 57 -6.75 -5.54 -10.75
N GLN A 58 -7.53 -5.69 -11.84
CA GLN A 58 -7.23 -5.09 -13.14
C GLN A 58 -7.09 -3.57 -13.03
N SER A 59 -8.04 -2.92 -12.38
CA SER A 59 -8.04 -1.47 -12.15
C SER A 59 -6.82 -1.03 -11.32
N THR A 60 -6.43 -1.81 -10.32
CA THR A 60 -5.27 -1.53 -9.48
C THR A 60 -3.97 -1.62 -10.28
N PHE A 61 -3.79 -2.65 -11.09
CA PHE A 61 -2.63 -2.74 -11.97
C PHE A 61 -2.55 -1.57 -12.95
N LEU A 62 -3.67 -1.17 -13.57
CA LEU A 62 -3.70 0.00 -14.46
C LEU A 62 -3.32 1.28 -13.73
N ALA A 63 -3.90 1.52 -12.54
CA ALA A 63 -3.62 2.71 -11.75
C ALA A 63 -2.13 2.75 -11.34
N ALA A 64 -1.57 1.63 -10.90
CA ALA A 64 -0.16 1.49 -10.56
C ALA A 64 0.75 1.79 -11.76
N GLY A 65 0.42 1.26 -12.92
CA GLY A 65 1.17 1.46 -14.16
C GLY A 65 1.16 2.91 -14.64
N ILE A 66 -0.03 3.50 -14.75
CA ILE A 66 -0.19 4.91 -15.17
C ILE A 66 0.47 5.82 -14.14
N GLY A 67 0.24 5.60 -12.83
CA GLY A 67 0.85 6.39 -11.76
C GLY A 67 2.37 6.32 -11.78
N THR A 68 2.97 5.15 -11.99
CA THR A 68 4.43 4.97 -12.13
C THR A 68 4.97 5.80 -13.30
N ILE A 69 4.33 5.76 -14.47
CA ILE A 69 4.75 6.54 -15.64
C ILE A 69 4.59 8.04 -15.36
N LEU A 70 3.47 8.47 -14.77
CA LEU A 70 3.24 9.88 -14.42
C LEU A 70 4.33 10.40 -13.49
N GLN A 71 4.64 9.71 -12.41
CA GLN A 71 5.66 10.12 -11.45
C GLN A 71 7.06 10.14 -12.08
N THR A 72 7.42 9.05 -12.76
CA THR A 72 8.76 8.89 -13.31
C THR A 72 9.07 9.87 -14.45
N CYS A 73 8.08 10.11 -15.33
CA CYS A 73 8.31 10.93 -16.54
C CYS A 73 8.04 12.43 -16.34
N PHE A 74 6.97 12.78 -15.61
CA PHE A 74 6.41 14.12 -15.65
C PHE A 74 6.56 14.90 -14.35
N PHE A 75 6.27 14.25 -13.19
CA PHE A 75 6.14 14.95 -11.93
C PHE A 75 7.39 14.86 -11.06
N MET A 76 7.66 13.71 -10.44
CA MET A 76 8.83 13.53 -9.59
C MET A 76 10.12 13.47 -10.40
N LYS A 77 10.08 12.94 -11.62
CA LYS A 77 11.22 12.75 -12.53
C LYS A 77 12.37 11.97 -11.89
N MET A 78 12.00 11.00 -11.05
CA MET A 78 12.89 10.06 -10.39
C MET A 78 12.41 8.62 -10.67
N PRO A 79 13.24 7.60 -10.47
CA PRO A 79 12.86 6.20 -10.63
C PRO A 79 11.94 5.79 -9.47
N VAL A 80 10.67 6.21 -9.50
CA VAL A 80 9.67 5.95 -8.47
C VAL A 80 8.51 5.17 -9.06
N SER A 81 8.17 4.02 -8.49
CA SER A 81 6.96 3.29 -8.84
C SER A 81 5.83 3.56 -7.89
N GLN A 82 4.62 3.44 -8.41
CA GLN A 82 3.36 3.62 -7.70
C GLN A 82 2.65 2.27 -7.59
N GLY A 83 1.96 2.05 -6.47
CA GLY A 83 1.12 0.89 -6.25
C GLY A 83 0.10 1.15 -5.14
N PRO A 84 -0.88 0.25 -4.92
CA PRO A 84 -1.93 0.44 -3.93
C PRO A 84 -1.36 0.48 -2.52
N SER A 85 -1.85 1.42 -1.70
CA SER A 85 -1.47 1.49 -0.29
C SER A 85 -2.30 0.55 0.58
N PHE A 86 -1.72 0.08 1.69
CA PHE A 86 -2.44 -0.62 2.76
C PHE A 86 -3.21 0.33 3.69
N VAL A 87 -2.81 1.61 3.74
CA VAL A 87 -3.39 2.63 4.63
C VAL A 87 -4.89 2.82 4.46
N PRO A 88 -5.46 2.93 3.25
CA PRO A 88 -6.88 3.20 3.06
C PRO A 88 -7.79 1.98 3.24
N LEU A 89 -7.27 0.75 3.36
CA LEU A 89 -8.08 -0.48 3.25
C LEU A 89 -9.22 -0.53 4.25
N GLY A 90 -8.93 -0.34 5.54
CA GLY A 90 -9.94 -0.36 6.59
C GLY A 90 -10.98 0.75 6.42
N ALA A 91 -10.54 1.98 6.11
CA ALA A 91 -11.44 3.10 5.87
C ALA A 91 -12.29 2.89 4.61
N ALA A 92 -11.70 2.34 3.54
CA ALA A 92 -12.41 2.04 2.31
C ALA A 92 -13.52 1.01 2.53
N ALA A 93 -13.19 -0.12 3.17
CA ALA A 93 -14.17 -1.15 3.55
C ALA A 93 -15.25 -0.56 4.46
N GLY A 94 -14.88 0.23 5.47
CA GLY A 94 -15.79 0.89 6.41
C GLY A 94 -16.78 1.82 5.70
N VAL A 95 -16.32 2.66 4.78
CA VAL A 95 -17.19 3.55 3.99
C VAL A 95 -18.15 2.76 3.12
N VAL A 96 -17.66 1.71 2.45
CA VAL A 96 -18.51 0.87 1.59
C VAL A 96 -19.59 0.19 2.42
N MET A 97 -19.24 -0.42 3.55
CA MET A 97 -20.20 -1.13 4.40
C MET A 97 -21.23 -0.18 5.03
N ALA A 98 -20.80 0.98 5.55
CA ALA A 98 -21.69 1.98 6.15
C ALA A 98 -22.63 2.65 5.13
N SER A 99 -22.29 2.63 3.84
CA SER A 99 -23.11 3.20 2.76
C SER A 99 -23.98 2.16 2.03
N GLY A 100 -24.27 1.03 2.66
CA GLY A 100 -25.16 -0.03 2.15
C GLY A 100 -24.44 -1.13 1.38
N GLY A 101 -23.12 -1.23 1.49
CA GLY A 101 -22.32 -2.28 0.86
C GLY A 101 -22.26 -2.17 -0.68
N LEU A 102 -21.83 -3.24 -1.33
CA LEU A 102 -21.67 -3.31 -2.79
C LEU A 102 -23.02 -3.23 -3.55
N ARG A 103 -24.10 -3.68 -2.92
CA ARG A 103 -25.46 -3.64 -3.51
C ARG A 103 -26.14 -2.28 -3.37
N GLY A 104 -25.63 -1.43 -2.50
CA GLY A 104 -26.08 -0.05 -2.29
C GLY A 104 -25.13 0.95 -2.93
N ASN A 105 -25.03 2.13 -2.32
CA ASN A 105 -24.15 3.21 -2.81
C ASN A 105 -22.71 3.14 -2.26
N GLY A 106 -22.31 2.03 -1.68
CA GLY A 106 -21.02 1.92 -0.98
C GLY A 106 -19.82 2.28 -1.84
N MET A 107 -19.67 1.63 -3.00
CA MET A 107 -18.59 1.94 -3.93
C MET A 107 -18.68 3.36 -4.49
N ALA A 108 -19.88 3.81 -4.87
CA ALA A 108 -20.08 5.18 -5.35
C ALA A 108 -19.65 6.23 -4.33
N THR A 109 -19.98 6.01 -3.05
CA THR A 109 -19.60 6.90 -1.94
C THR A 109 -18.09 6.87 -1.69
N LEU A 110 -17.48 5.70 -1.75
CA LEU A 110 -16.02 5.55 -1.66
C LEU A 110 -15.34 6.34 -2.78
N LEU A 111 -15.74 6.10 -4.03
CA LEU A 111 -15.13 6.74 -5.20
C LEU A 111 -15.29 8.27 -5.17
N GLY A 112 -16.43 8.78 -4.70
CA GLY A 112 -16.63 10.21 -4.50
C GLY A 112 -15.65 10.80 -3.48
N ALA A 113 -15.42 10.10 -2.36
CA ALA A 113 -14.46 10.53 -1.36
C ALA A 113 -13.01 10.48 -1.87
N LEU A 114 -12.67 9.42 -2.64
CA LEU A 114 -11.35 9.27 -3.27
C LEU A 114 -11.06 10.38 -4.28
N VAL A 115 -12.01 10.73 -5.13
CA VAL A 115 -11.86 11.83 -6.11
C VAL A 115 -11.59 13.15 -5.40
N VAL A 116 -12.38 13.49 -4.38
CA VAL A 116 -12.18 14.74 -3.64
C VAL A 116 -10.83 14.77 -2.94
N GLY A 117 -10.43 13.69 -2.28
CA GLY A 117 -9.13 13.58 -1.62
C GLY A 117 -7.96 13.72 -2.60
N ALA A 118 -8.06 13.09 -3.78
CA ALA A 118 -7.07 13.21 -4.85
C ALA A 118 -6.94 14.67 -5.36
N ILE A 119 -8.06 15.35 -5.55
CA ILE A 119 -8.08 16.78 -5.94
C ILE A 119 -7.42 17.64 -4.86
N VAL A 120 -7.67 17.36 -3.57
CA VAL A 120 -7.03 18.08 -2.46
C VAL A 120 -5.50 17.92 -2.51
N LEU A 121 -4.97 16.72 -2.81
CA LEU A 121 -3.53 16.54 -3.00
C LEU A 121 -2.97 17.35 -4.18
N VAL A 122 -3.68 17.38 -5.31
CA VAL A 122 -3.27 18.20 -6.46
C VAL A 122 -3.22 19.69 -6.08
N LEU A 123 -4.26 20.19 -5.42
CA LEU A 123 -4.33 21.58 -4.96
C LEU A 123 -3.22 21.90 -3.95
N LEU A 124 -2.92 20.97 -3.04
CA LEU A 124 -1.83 21.09 -2.09
C LEU A 124 -0.47 21.22 -2.80
N GLY A 125 -0.22 20.40 -3.82
CA GLY A 125 1.00 20.48 -4.62
C GLY A 125 1.09 21.78 -5.41
N LEU A 126 -0.02 22.24 -6.00
CA LEU A 126 -0.09 23.51 -6.75
C LEU A 126 0.14 24.73 -5.84
N SER A 127 -0.28 24.66 -4.58
CA SER A 127 -0.06 25.74 -3.61
C SER A 127 1.42 25.98 -3.27
N GLY A 128 2.30 25.02 -3.55
CA GLY A 128 3.72 25.07 -3.19
C GLY A 128 3.99 24.89 -1.69
N ALA A 129 2.97 24.66 -0.88
CA ALA A 129 3.07 24.57 0.58
C ALA A 129 3.35 23.16 1.10
N PHE A 130 3.28 22.13 0.25
CA PHE A 130 3.34 20.73 0.66
C PHE A 130 4.55 20.42 1.54
N GLN A 131 5.75 20.76 1.11
CA GLN A 131 6.98 20.46 1.86
C GLN A 131 6.95 21.12 3.25
N LYS A 132 6.48 22.36 3.37
CA LYS A 132 6.42 23.07 4.64
C LYS A 132 5.40 22.42 5.57
N ILE A 133 4.23 22.05 5.05
CA ILE A 133 3.15 21.42 5.81
C ILE A 133 3.61 20.04 6.32
N ILE A 134 4.16 19.19 5.45
CA ILE A 134 4.56 17.85 5.84
C ILE A 134 5.69 17.86 6.87
N ASN A 135 6.68 18.73 6.71
CA ASN A 135 7.79 18.84 7.66
C ASN A 135 7.33 19.33 9.05
N THR A 136 6.24 20.10 9.10
CA THR A 136 5.69 20.62 10.37
C THR A 136 4.76 19.63 11.05
N LEU A 137 3.84 19.02 10.29
CA LEU A 137 2.79 18.15 10.84
C LEU A 137 3.27 16.71 11.03
N VAL A 138 4.16 16.24 10.16
CA VAL A 138 4.54 14.83 10.10
C VAL A 138 6.08 14.66 10.06
N PRO A 139 6.80 15.12 11.10
CA PRO A 139 8.20 14.78 11.22
C PRO A 139 8.39 13.25 11.29
N ALA A 140 9.62 12.78 11.11
CA ALA A 140 9.93 11.36 10.97
C ALA A 140 9.38 10.49 12.12
N VAL A 141 9.40 10.97 13.37
CA VAL A 141 8.83 10.25 14.53
C VAL A 141 7.33 10.03 14.35
N VAL A 142 6.59 11.09 13.97
CA VAL A 142 5.14 11.01 13.72
C VAL A 142 4.85 10.04 12.57
N GLY A 143 5.57 10.18 11.45
CA GLY A 143 5.43 9.29 10.30
C GLY A 143 5.70 7.82 10.64
N GLY A 144 6.79 7.54 11.36
CA GLY A 144 7.14 6.21 11.83
C GLY A 144 6.09 5.62 12.77
N THR A 145 5.54 6.45 13.69
CA THR A 145 4.45 6.04 14.58
C THR A 145 3.19 5.66 13.80
N ILE A 146 2.79 6.48 12.82
CA ILE A 146 1.62 6.20 11.99
C ILE A 146 1.81 4.88 11.22
N ILE A 147 2.98 4.67 10.59
CA ILE A 147 3.28 3.43 9.85
C ILE A 147 3.23 2.21 10.79
N THR A 148 3.73 2.34 12.03
CA THR A 148 3.63 1.29 13.05
C THR A 148 2.16 0.97 13.36
N CYS A 149 1.33 2.00 13.55
CA CYS A 149 -0.10 1.84 13.79
C CYS A 149 -0.85 1.23 12.60
N VAL A 150 -0.42 1.52 11.36
CA VAL A 150 -0.96 0.85 10.14
C VAL A 150 -0.76 -0.66 10.25
N GLY A 151 0.47 -1.13 10.51
CA GLY A 151 0.75 -2.55 10.67
C GLY A 151 -0.12 -3.21 11.75
N LEU A 152 -0.24 -2.56 12.93
CA LEU A 152 -1.06 -3.06 14.04
C LEU A 152 -2.56 -3.10 13.69
N SER A 153 -3.07 -2.10 13.01
CA SER A 153 -4.50 -2.00 12.66
C SER A 153 -4.96 -3.03 11.63
N LEU A 154 -4.03 -3.59 10.87
CA LEU A 154 -4.31 -4.60 9.85
C LEU A 154 -4.28 -6.04 10.38
N ILE A 155 -3.81 -6.26 11.64
CA ILE A 155 -3.75 -7.60 12.25
C ILE A 155 -5.11 -8.30 12.28
N PRO A 156 -6.23 -7.65 12.70
CA PRO A 156 -7.53 -8.31 12.68
C PRO A 156 -7.93 -8.79 11.29
N SER A 157 -7.73 -7.97 10.27
CA SER A 157 -8.05 -8.39 8.91
C SER A 157 -7.16 -9.55 8.43
N ALA A 158 -5.88 -9.56 8.81
CA ALA A 158 -4.99 -10.65 8.48
C ALA A 158 -5.41 -11.98 9.14
N LEU A 159 -5.78 -11.93 10.40
CA LEU A 159 -6.07 -13.14 11.20
C LEU A 159 -7.56 -13.48 11.23
N ASN A 160 -8.43 -12.55 11.67
CA ASN A 160 -9.85 -12.85 11.82
C ASN A 160 -10.51 -13.03 10.46
N ASP A 161 -10.52 -11.98 9.61
CA ASP A 161 -11.27 -11.98 8.35
C ASP A 161 -10.75 -13.06 7.39
N ASN A 162 -9.42 -13.22 7.30
CA ASN A 162 -8.80 -14.10 6.31
C ASN A 162 -8.52 -15.52 6.81
N ILE A 163 -8.48 -15.78 8.14
CA ILE A 163 -8.15 -17.12 8.68
C ILE A 163 -9.29 -17.65 9.54
N PHE A 164 -9.62 -16.96 10.64
CA PHE A 164 -10.52 -17.53 11.66
C PHE A 164 -11.98 -17.48 11.25
N GLU A 165 -12.42 -16.43 10.57
CA GLU A 165 -13.78 -16.23 10.07
C GLU A 165 -13.94 -16.55 8.58
N ALA A 166 -12.85 -16.94 7.90
CA ALA A 166 -12.90 -17.35 6.50
C ALA A 166 -13.79 -18.59 6.30
N THR A 167 -14.44 -18.67 5.16
CA THR A 167 -15.34 -19.77 4.81
C THR A 167 -14.65 -21.13 4.87
N GLY A 168 -15.35 -22.16 5.37
CA GLY A 168 -14.88 -23.53 5.45
C GLY A 168 -14.48 -23.96 6.86
N ASN A 169 -13.71 -25.04 6.97
CA ASN A 169 -13.28 -25.58 8.25
C ASN A 169 -12.13 -24.76 8.84
N ILE A 170 -12.28 -24.29 10.08
CA ILE A 170 -11.29 -23.43 10.76
C ILE A 170 -9.91 -24.09 10.88
N TYR A 171 -9.84 -25.40 11.12
CA TYR A 171 -8.56 -26.11 11.23
C TYR A 171 -7.83 -26.15 9.89
N GLN A 172 -8.56 -26.35 8.79
CA GLN A 172 -7.99 -26.28 7.44
C GLN A 172 -7.58 -24.84 7.07
N ASN A 173 -8.33 -23.82 7.54
CA ASN A 173 -7.95 -22.42 7.36
C ASN A 173 -6.63 -22.11 8.06
N ILE A 174 -6.49 -22.53 9.32
CA ILE A 174 -5.24 -22.36 10.09
C ILE A 174 -4.09 -23.13 9.44
N GLU A 175 -4.32 -24.36 8.98
CA GLU A 175 -3.31 -25.17 8.30
C GLU A 175 -2.81 -24.49 7.02
N LEU A 176 -3.71 -24.04 6.15
CA LEU A 176 -3.37 -23.32 4.92
C LEU A 176 -2.59 -22.04 5.20
N ALA A 177 -3.05 -21.25 6.17
CA ALA A 177 -2.37 -20.01 6.56
C ALA A 177 -0.98 -20.30 7.13
N ALA A 178 -0.85 -21.32 7.98
CA ALA A 178 0.45 -21.71 8.55
C ALA A 178 1.43 -22.21 7.48
N ILE A 179 0.99 -23.06 6.56
CA ILE A 179 1.82 -23.55 5.44
C ILE A 179 2.31 -22.37 4.60
N THR A 180 1.42 -21.43 4.28
CA THR A 180 1.76 -20.25 3.45
C THR A 180 2.73 -19.32 4.18
N ALA A 181 2.46 -19.00 5.45
CA ALA A 181 3.35 -18.17 6.28
C ALA A 181 4.73 -18.82 6.47
N LEU A 182 4.79 -20.12 6.76
CA LEU A 182 6.02 -20.86 6.90
C LEU A 182 6.82 -20.89 5.59
N THR A 183 6.15 -21.08 4.45
CA THR A 183 6.81 -21.04 3.13
C THR A 183 7.47 -19.68 2.91
N LEU A 184 6.77 -18.58 3.23
CA LEU A 184 7.33 -17.23 3.13
C LEU A 184 8.55 -17.07 4.04
N LEU A 185 8.45 -17.48 5.31
CA LEU A 185 9.57 -17.41 6.26
C LEU A 185 10.77 -18.26 5.82
N ILE A 186 10.53 -19.44 5.27
CA ILE A 186 11.59 -20.29 4.70
C ILE A 186 12.26 -19.60 3.52
N CYS A 187 11.51 -18.98 2.61
CA CYS A 187 12.08 -18.19 1.51
C CYS A 187 12.95 -17.05 2.02
N VAL A 188 12.49 -16.33 3.04
CA VAL A 188 13.28 -15.26 3.68
C VAL A 188 14.55 -15.83 4.33
N ALA A 189 14.46 -16.94 5.07
CA ALA A 189 15.61 -17.58 5.69
C ALA A 189 16.64 -18.05 4.66
N ILE A 190 16.20 -18.67 3.56
CA ILE A 190 17.04 -19.06 2.44
C ILE A 190 17.74 -17.83 1.84
N SER A 191 17.01 -16.74 1.65
CA SER A 191 17.56 -15.50 1.09
C SER A 191 18.67 -14.91 1.96
N ILE A 192 18.57 -15.03 3.28
CA ILE A 192 19.60 -14.56 4.22
C ILE A 192 20.79 -15.50 4.26
N ARG A 193 20.56 -16.82 4.21
CA ARG A 193 21.60 -17.85 4.41
C ARG A 193 22.42 -18.12 3.16
N PHE A 194 21.83 -17.99 1.96
CA PHE A 194 22.45 -18.38 0.69
C PHE A 194 22.55 -17.18 -0.27
N PRO A 195 23.68 -16.44 -0.32
CA PRO A 195 23.86 -15.28 -1.17
C PRO A 195 23.61 -15.53 -2.66
N ARG A 196 23.89 -16.75 -3.17
CA ARG A 196 23.72 -17.11 -4.59
C ARG A 196 22.27 -17.05 -5.06
N VAL A 197 21.32 -17.34 -4.17
CA VAL A 197 19.88 -17.36 -4.48
C VAL A 197 19.10 -16.25 -3.76
N GLN A 198 19.81 -15.40 -3.02
CA GLN A 198 19.23 -14.31 -2.22
C GLN A 198 18.23 -13.47 -3.02
N LYS A 199 18.62 -13.05 -4.23
CA LYS A 199 17.78 -12.19 -5.08
C LYS A 199 16.45 -12.85 -5.41
N LEU A 200 16.47 -14.12 -5.83
CA LEU A 200 15.27 -14.88 -6.22
C LEU A 200 14.34 -15.06 -5.02
N PHE A 201 14.86 -15.56 -3.90
CA PHE A 201 14.04 -15.85 -2.72
C PHE A 201 13.59 -14.61 -1.96
N LYS A 202 14.34 -13.50 -2.00
CA LYS A 202 13.93 -12.23 -1.38
C LYS A 202 12.82 -11.55 -2.17
N THR A 203 12.97 -11.43 -3.50
CA THR A 203 11.97 -10.78 -4.37
C THR A 203 10.74 -11.64 -4.63
N GLY A 204 10.93 -12.97 -4.71
CA GLY A 204 9.85 -13.91 -5.03
C GLY A 204 9.15 -14.53 -3.83
N SER A 205 9.55 -14.22 -2.59
CA SER A 205 9.05 -14.88 -1.38
C SER A 205 7.52 -14.91 -1.28
N ILE A 206 6.86 -13.78 -1.52
CA ILE A 206 5.40 -13.66 -1.46
C ILE A 206 4.75 -14.49 -2.57
N VAL A 207 5.24 -14.38 -3.80
CA VAL A 207 4.71 -15.13 -4.96
C VAL A 207 4.87 -16.64 -4.73
N ILE A 208 6.05 -17.09 -4.26
CA ILE A 208 6.31 -18.51 -3.96
C ILE A 208 5.36 -18.99 -2.86
N ALA A 209 5.19 -18.23 -1.78
CA ALA A 209 4.30 -18.59 -0.69
C ALA A 209 2.84 -18.70 -1.14
N LEU A 210 2.36 -17.73 -1.93
CA LEU A 210 1.00 -17.77 -2.48
C LEU A 210 0.81 -18.96 -3.45
N LEU A 211 1.78 -19.24 -4.29
CA LEU A 211 1.71 -20.39 -5.20
C LEU A 211 1.66 -21.71 -4.44
N VAL A 212 2.54 -21.91 -3.44
CA VAL A 212 2.54 -23.12 -2.61
C VAL A 212 1.21 -23.24 -1.85
N GLY A 213 0.76 -22.19 -1.18
CA GLY A 213 -0.51 -22.17 -0.46
C GLY A 213 -1.71 -22.46 -1.38
N THR A 214 -1.71 -21.89 -2.60
CA THR A 214 -2.76 -22.14 -3.59
C THR A 214 -2.73 -23.58 -4.09
N LEU A 215 -1.56 -24.17 -4.35
CA LEU A 215 -1.44 -25.58 -4.75
C LEU A 215 -1.94 -26.53 -3.64
N VAL A 216 -1.58 -26.28 -2.38
CA VAL A 216 -2.12 -27.03 -1.23
C VAL A 216 -3.62 -26.87 -1.14
N SER A 217 -4.14 -25.66 -1.26
CA SER A 217 -5.58 -25.40 -1.26
C SER A 217 -6.30 -26.11 -2.42
N ALA A 218 -5.70 -26.14 -3.60
CA ALA A 218 -6.23 -26.84 -4.77
C ALA A 218 -6.27 -28.36 -4.52
N SER A 219 -5.26 -28.94 -3.87
CA SER A 219 -5.27 -30.36 -3.49
C SER A 219 -6.34 -30.71 -2.46
N MET A 220 -6.76 -29.71 -1.64
CA MET A 220 -7.89 -29.82 -0.72
C MET A 220 -9.26 -29.57 -1.39
N GLY A 221 -9.30 -29.32 -2.71
CA GLY A 221 -10.52 -28.99 -3.46
C GLY A 221 -11.11 -27.60 -3.17
N ARG A 222 -10.31 -26.68 -2.63
CA ARG A 222 -10.75 -25.34 -2.18
C ARG A 222 -10.36 -24.19 -3.14
N PHE A 223 -9.87 -24.50 -4.35
CA PHE A 223 -9.54 -23.51 -5.36
C PHE A 223 -10.57 -23.52 -6.49
N ASP A 224 -11.13 -22.37 -6.84
CA ASP A 224 -12.14 -22.23 -7.88
C ASP A 224 -11.51 -22.15 -9.28
N TRP A 225 -11.18 -23.31 -9.85
CA TRP A 225 -10.68 -23.43 -11.22
C TRP A 225 -11.65 -22.94 -12.26
N LYS A 226 -12.97 -23.04 -11.99
CA LYS A 226 -14.00 -22.66 -12.95
C LYS A 226 -13.99 -21.16 -13.21
N SER A 227 -13.92 -20.35 -12.16
CA SER A 227 -13.85 -18.89 -12.25
C SER A 227 -12.63 -18.44 -13.09
N VAL A 228 -11.49 -19.11 -12.92
CA VAL A 228 -10.28 -18.84 -13.71
C VAL A 228 -10.41 -19.29 -15.15
N ALA A 229 -10.98 -20.48 -15.37
CA ALA A 229 -11.17 -21.04 -16.73
C ALA A 229 -12.09 -20.18 -17.58
N ASP A 230 -13.20 -19.74 -17.00
CA ASP A 230 -14.24 -18.95 -17.67
C ASP A 230 -13.78 -17.49 -17.94
N SER A 231 -12.72 -17.01 -17.30
CA SER A 231 -12.19 -15.67 -17.51
C SER A 231 -11.48 -15.54 -18.86
N ALA A 232 -11.69 -14.42 -19.53
CA ALA A 232 -10.98 -14.08 -20.76
C ALA A 232 -9.47 -13.92 -20.48
N TRP A 233 -8.64 -14.16 -21.50
CA TRP A 233 -7.19 -13.89 -21.39
C TRP A 233 -6.95 -12.39 -21.21
N PHE A 234 -7.59 -11.56 -22.04
CA PHE A 234 -7.51 -10.12 -22.01
C PHE A 234 -8.91 -9.52 -21.99
N SER A 235 -9.12 -8.52 -21.16
CA SER A 235 -10.34 -7.71 -21.13
C SER A 235 -10.04 -6.32 -20.58
N PHE A 236 -10.91 -5.36 -20.93
CA PHE A 236 -10.91 -4.06 -20.24
C PHE A 236 -11.49 -4.22 -18.83
N PRO A 237 -10.94 -3.48 -17.82
CA PRO A 237 -11.54 -3.42 -16.51
C PRO A 237 -12.96 -2.84 -16.60
N GLN A 238 -13.94 -3.62 -16.19
CA GLN A 238 -15.35 -3.23 -16.25
C GLN A 238 -15.84 -2.56 -14.96
N ARG A 239 -15.13 -2.76 -13.86
CA ARG A 239 -15.48 -2.27 -12.51
C ARG A 239 -14.91 -0.90 -12.21
N THR A 240 -15.06 0.03 -13.15
CA THR A 240 -14.61 1.43 -13.04
C THR A 240 -15.65 2.32 -12.35
N MET A 241 -15.33 3.59 -12.16
CA MET A 241 -16.28 4.60 -11.68
C MET A 241 -17.54 4.69 -12.54
N LEU A 242 -17.46 4.40 -13.86
CA LEU A 242 -18.62 4.38 -14.73
C LEU A 242 -19.61 3.24 -14.39
N HIS A 243 -19.10 2.12 -13.86
CA HIS A 243 -19.93 1.01 -13.40
C HIS A 243 -20.56 1.27 -12.03
N TRP A 244 -19.75 1.77 -11.09
CA TRP A 244 -20.18 1.97 -9.71
C TRP A 244 -20.95 3.28 -9.49
N GLY A 245 -20.74 4.25 -10.38
CA GLY A 245 -21.22 5.63 -10.19
C GLY A 245 -20.35 6.41 -9.22
N ILE A 246 -20.79 7.61 -8.87
CA ILE A 246 -20.16 8.50 -7.92
C ILE A 246 -21.21 9.12 -6.99
N SER A 247 -20.94 9.15 -5.69
CA SER A 247 -21.78 9.77 -4.68
C SER A 247 -20.92 10.52 -3.69
N PHE A 248 -21.35 11.70 -3.29
CA PHE A 248 -20.60 12.54 -2.37
C PHE A 248 -21.24 12.51 -0.98
N ASN A 249 -20.49 12.05 0.02
CA ASN A 249 -20.86 12.06 1.42
C ASN A 249 -19.79 12.81 2.20
N LEU A 250 -20.19 13.87 2.90
CA LEU A 250 -19.25 14.76 3.59
C LEU A 250 -18.36 14.00 4.60
N THR A 251 -18.95 13.09 5.36
CA THR A 251 -18.21 12.33 6.38
C THR A 251 -17.15 11.43 5.74
N SER A 252 -17.50 10.74 4.66
CA SER A 252 -16.56 9.91 3.90
C SER A 252 -15.45 10.74 3.27
N ILE A 253 -15.77 11.93 2.74
CA ILE A 253 -14.81 12.88 2.19
C ILE A 253 -13.82 13.34 3.27
N LEU A 254 -14.30 13.75 4.44
CA LEU A 254 -13.43 14.18 5.54
C LEU A 254 -12.53 13.05 6.03
N THR A 255 -13.07 11.82 6.13
CA THR A 255 -12.28 10.62 6.44
C THR A 255 -11.15 10.43 5.42
N PHE A 256 -11.47 10.51 4.13
CA PHE A 256 -10.45 10.31 3.10
C PHE A 256 -9.47 11.46 2.96
N ILE A 257 -9.82 12.70 3.29
CA ILE A 257 -8.85 13.79 3.40
C ILE A 257 -7.79 13.47 4.46
N ILE A 258 -8.19 12.91 5.61
CA ILE A 258 -7.26 12.47 6.65
C ILE A 258 -6.41 11.30 6.15
N ILE A 259 -7.02 10.30 5.52
CA ILE A 259 -6.30 9.14 4.94
C ILE A 259 -5.29 9.59 3.89
N TYR A 260 -5.63 10.53 3.03
CA TYR A 260 -4.69 11.08 2.05
C TYR A 260 -3.54 11.86 2.70
N ALA A 261 -3.79 12.58 3.79
CA ALA A 261 -2.72 13.22 4.55
C ALA A 261 -1.73 12.16 5.12
N ILE A 262 -2.24 11.02 5.60
CA ILE A 262 -1.41 9.88 6.03
C ILE A 262 -0.66 9.27 4.84
N LEU A 263 -1.32 9.09 3.70
CA LEU A 263 -0.73 8.55 2.49
C LEU A 263 0.47 9.39 2.02
N THR A 264 0.40 10.72 2.19
CA THR A 264 1.54 11.58 1.84
C THR A 264 2.78 11.28 2.68
N THR A 265 2.65 10.76 3.89
CA THR A 265 3.80 10.37 4.72
C THR A 265 4.48 9.12 4.19
N GLU A 266 3.71 8.13 3.75
CA GLU A 266 4.21 6.90 3.12
C GLU A 266 4.96 7.22 1.83
N THR A 267 4.35 7.99 0.94
CA THR A 267 4.96 8.47 -0.30
C THR A 267 6.24 9.28 -0.05
N THR A 268 6.22 10.18 0.94
CA THR A 268 7.37 10.98 1.34
C THR A 268 8.53 10.09 1.79
N GLY A 269 8.26 9.09 2.61
CA GLY A 269 9.23 8.08 3.05
C GLY A 269 9.86 7.33 1.86
N THR A 270 9.04 6.95 0.89
CA THR A 270 9.52 6.32 -0.35
C THR A 270 10.45 7.25 -1.15
N TRP A 271 10.08 8.51 -1.30
CA TRP A 271 10.92 9.46 -2.03
C TRP A 271 12.26 9.69 -1.32
N PHE A 272 12.28 9.77 0.01
CA PHE A 272 13.54 9.82 0.76
C PHE A 272 14.41 8.58 0.52
N ALA A 273 13.82 7.37 0.56
CA ALA A 273 14.54 6.13 0.29
C ALA A 273 15.12 6.11 -1.13
N MET A 274 14.34 6.57 -2.13
CA MET A 274 14.78 6.66 -3.51
C MET A 274 15.86 7.73 -3.69
N GLY A 275 15.73 8.89 -3.02
CA GLY A 275 16.76 9.93 -3.00
C GLY A 275 18.08 9.41 -2.41
N ALA A 276 18.01 8.66 -1.32
CA ALA A 276 19.20 8.08 -0.67
C ALA A 276 19.90 7.05 -1.56
N VAL A 277 19.15 6.10 -2.16
CA VAL A 277 19.74 5.05 -3.00
C VAL A 277 20.27 5.58 -4.33
N THR A 278 19.70 6.69 -4.84
CA THR A 278 20.15 7.34 -6.07
C THR A 278 21.15 8.47 -5.82
N ASN A 279 21.52 8.72 -4.56
CA ASN A 279 22.33 9.85 -4.14
C ASN A 279 21.83 11.20 -4.71
N HIS A 280 20.50 11.36 -4.78
CA HIS A 280 19.82 12.53 -5.33
C HIS A 280 19.11 13.31 -4.25
N LYS A 281 19.52 14.57 -4.04
CA LYS A 281 18.84 15.48 -3.11
C LYS A 281 17.57 16.02 -3.78
N ILE A 282 16.41 15.64 -3.24
CA ILE A 282 15.12 16.07 -3.76
C ILE A 282 14.93 17.56 -3.52
N THR A 283 14.66 18.32 -4.56
CA THR A 283 14.43 19.76 -4.50
C THR A 283 13.01 20.10 -4.05
N SER A 284 12.79 21.30 -3.48
CA SER A 284 11.44 21.76 -3.08
C SER A 284 10.46 21.73 -4.25
N ARG A 285 10.91 21.98 -5.47
CA ARG A 285 10.09 21.88 -6.67
C ARG A 285 9.66 20.43 -6.93
N GLN A 286 10.58 19.48 -6.79
CA GLN A 286 10.26 18.05 -6.95
C GLN A 286 9.27 17.57 -5.90
N TRP A 287 9.38 18.01 -4.64
CA TRP A 287 8.39 17.72 -3.60
C TRP A 287 6.97 18.14 -3.99
N ASN A 288 6.79 19.40 -4.42
CA ASN A 288 5.49 19.92 -4.81
C ASN A 288 4.98 19.30 -6.11
N HIS A 289 5.83 19.09 -7.11
CA HIS A 289 5.45 18.39 -8.34
C HIS A 289 5.12 16.92 -8.07
N GLY A 290 5.89 16.24 -7.22
CA GLY A 290 5.65 14.85 -6.84
C GLY A 290 4.27 14.66 -6.24
N ILE A 291 3.83 15.58 -5.34
CA ILE A 291 2.49 15.44 -4.73
C ILE A 291 1.37 15.76 -5.72
N ILE A 292 1.59 16.62 -6.72
CA ILE A 292 0.65 16.78 -7.84
C ILE A 292 0.52 15.45 -8.59
N GLY A 293 1.66 14.81 -8.92
CA GLY A 293 1.69 13.50 -9.56
C GLY A 293 1.02 12.42 -8.74
N GLU A 294 1.19 12.43 -7.41
CA GLU A 294 0.51 11.53 -6.48
C GLU A 294 -1.01 11.72 -6.54
N GLY A 295 -1.48 12.96 -6.42
CA GLY A 295 -2.90 13.28 -6.52
C GLY A 295 -3.52 12.86 -7.86
N LEU A 296 -2.81 13.10 -8.98
CA LEU A 296 -3.28 12.66 -10.30
C LEU A 296 -3.27 11.13 -10.43
N SER A 297 -2.27 10.44 -9.88
CA SER A 297 -2.23 8.97 -9.85
C SER A 297 -3.39 8.40 -9.03
N CYS A 298 -3.69 9.00 -7.89
CA CYS A 298 -4.83 8.65 -7.06
C CYS A 298 -6.18 8.99 -7.74
N LEU A 299 -6.25 10.06 -8.52
CA LEU A 299 -7.42 10.38 -9.33
C LEU A 299 -7.66 9.32 -10.41
N VAL A 300 -6.59 8.87 -11.09
CA VAL A 300 -6.66 7.75 -12.03
C VAL A 300 -7.14 6.48 -11.33
N ALA A 301 -6.64 6.19 -10.13
CA ALA A 301 -7.09 5.03 -9.33
C ALA A 301 -8.59 5.13 -9.00
N ALA A 302 -9.08 6.28 -8.55
CA ALA A 302 -10.49 6.50 -8.27
C ALA A 302 -11.37 6.33 -9.53
N LEU A 303 -10.93 6.90 -10.67
CA LEU A 303 -11.63 6.75 -11.95
C LEU A 303 -11.64 5.28 -12.43
N ALA A 304 -10.56 4.55 -12.19
CA ALA A 304 -10.46 3.13 -12.48
C ALA A 304 -11.29 2.27 -11.51
N GLY A 305 -11.82 2.82 -10.42
CA GLY A 305 -12.66 2.09 -9.46
C GLY A 305 -11.86 1.34 -8.40
N THR A 306 -10.63 1.78 -8.09
CA THR A 306 -9.76 1.16 -7.09
C THR A 306 -9.29 2.16 -6.03
N THR A 307 -8.54 1.67 -5.05
CA THR A 307 -7.99 2.45 -3.93
C THR A 307 -6.83 3.35 -4.36
N PRO A 308 -6.50 4.36 -3.55
CA PRO A 308 -5.36 5.24 -3.80
C PRO A 308 -4.06 4.47 -3.97
N VAL A 309 -3.22 4.97 -4.85
CA VAL A 309 -1.86 4.49 -5.07
C VAL A 309 -0.86 5.41 -4.37
N THR A 310 0.30 4.85 -4.02
CA THR A 310 1.41 5.54 -3.34
C THR A 310 2.75 5.03 -3.84
N GLY A 311 3.84 5.72 -3.49
CA GLY A 311 5.18 5.29 -3.82
C GLY A 311 5.58 3.99 -3.09
N TYR A 312 6.26 3.08 -3.81
CA TYR A 312 6.71 1.79 -3.28
C TYR A 312 8.20 1.80 -2.96
N SER A 313 8.54 1.77 -1.67
CA SER A 313 9.93 1.81 -1.17
C SER A 313 10.70 0.50 -1.41
N THR A 314 10.03 -0.64 -1.62
CA THR A 314 10.66 -1.93 -1.95
C THR A 314 11.59 -1.84 -3.16
N ASN A 315 11.27 -0.95 -4.10
CA ASN A 315 12.09 -0.72 -5.28
C ASN A 315 13.45 -0.07 -4.99
N ALA A 316 13.59 0.67 -3.90
CA ALA A 316 14.91 1.13 -3.44
C ALA A 316 15.81 -0.06 -3.07
N GLY A 317 15.24 -1.10 -2.49
CA GLY A 317 15.96 -2.36 -2.21
C GLY A 317 16.39 -3.08 -3.49
N VAL A 318 15.56 -3.08 -4.53
CA VAL A 318 15.92 -3.67 -5.84
C VAL A 318 17.06 -2.89 -6.48
N ILE A 319 17.01 -1.56 -6.48
CA ILE A 319 18.08 -0.69 -6.96
C ILE A 319 19.39 -0.96 -6.20
N SER A 320 19.34 -1.04 -4.85
CA SER A 320 20.54 -1.32 -4.04
C SER A 320 21.20 -2.66 -4.38
N ILE A 321 20.42 -3.66 -4.85
CA ILE A 321 20.94 -4.97 -5.23
C ILE A 321 21.43 -5.00 -6.68
N THR A 322 20.72 -4.32 -7.59
CA THR A 322 21.03 -4.33 -9.01
C THR A 322 22.06 -3.29 -9.42
N GLY A 323 22.17 -2.21 -8.65
CA GLY A 323 22.95 -1.02 -9.02
C GLY A 323 22.30 -0.20 -10.15
N VAL A 324 21.07 -0.51 -10.58
CA VAL A 324 20.42 0.13 -11.73
C VAL A 324 19.24 0.97 -11.28
N ALA A 325 19.32 2.28 -11.45
CA ALA A 325 18.31 3.26 -11.07
C ALA A 325 17.68 4.00 -12.29
N SER A 326 17.86 3.49 -13.49
CA SER A 326 17.38 4.15 -14.71
C SER A 326 15.87 4.36 -14.75
N LYS A 327 15.41 5.54 -15.07
CA LYS A 327 13.98 5.85 -15.32
C LYS A 327 13.37 4.99 -16.42
N ARG A 328 14.15 4.54 -17.41
CA ARG A 328 13.66 3.63 -18.45
C ARG A 328 13.18 2.31 -17.90
N VAL A 329 13.83 1.79 -16.86
CA VAL A 329 13.43 0.57 -16.15
C VAL A 329 12.08 0.77 -15.46
N PHE A 330 11.84 1.93 -14.85
CA PHE A 330 10.57 2.24 -14.18
C PHE A 330 9.43 2.53 -15.18
N ILE A 331 9.72 3.11 -16.34
CA ILE A 331 8.75 3.21 -17.44
C ILE A 331 8.36 1.81 -17.93
N ALA A 332 9.33 0.91 -18.08
CA ALA A 332 9.05 -0.48 -18.45
C ALA A 332 8.23 -1.20 -17.36
N ALA A 333 8.51 -0.97 -16.08
CA ALA A 333 7.71 -1.49 -14.98
C ALA A 333 6.27 -1.00 -15.02
N GLY A 334 6.06 0.31 -15.24
CA GLY A 334 4.73 0.90 -15.42
C GLY A 334 4.00 0.31 -16.64
N SER A 335 4.71 0.07 -17.73
CA SER A 335 4.15 -0.59 -18.92
C SER A 335 3.72 -2.03 -18.64
N TRP A 336 4.52 -2.78 -17.89
CA TRP A 336 4.16 -4.12 -17.43
C TRP A 336 2.88 -4.11 -16.57
N PHE A 337 2.74 -3.18 -15.64
CA PHE A 337 1.51 -3.05 -14.85
C PHE A 337 0.29 -2.75 -15.73
N ILE A 338 0.43 -1.89 -16.75
CA ILE A 338 -0.66 -1.64 -17.69
C ILE A 338 -1.04 -2.93 -18.43
N VAL A 339 -0.06 -3.70 -18.93
CA VAL A 339 -0.32 -4.99 -19.59
C VAL A 339 -1.02 -5.96 -18.63
N LEU A 340 -0.57 -6.05 -17.38
CA LEU A 340 -1.19 -6.90 -16.35
C LEU A 340 -2.62 -6.44 -16.02
N GLY A 341 -2.91 -5.15 -16.07
CA GLY A 341 -4.26 -4.60 -15.90
C GLY A 341 -5.26 -5.07 -16.98
N PHE A 342 -4.78 -5.40 -18.17
CA PHE A 342 -5.60 -5.99 -19.22
C PHE A 342 -5.60 -7.52 -19.20
N PHE A 343 -4.70 -8.17 -18.45
CA PHE A 343 -4.58 -9.61 -18.38
C PHE A 343 -5.57 -10.20 -17.36
N ALA A 344 -6.85 -10.29 -17.76
CA ALA A 344 -7.95 -10.67 -16.89
C ALA A 344 -7.81 -12.07 -16.30
N LYS A 345 -7.25 -13.04 -17.04
CA LYS A 345 -7.04 -14.40 -16.55
C LYS A 345 -6.09 -14.46 -15.35
N LEU A 346 -5.04 -13.65 -15.34
CA LEU A 346 -4.14 -13.55 -14.19
C LEU A 346 -4.86 -12.90 -13.00
N SER A 347 -5.59 -11.82 -13.23
CA SER A 347 -6.37 -11.16 -12.17
C SER A 347 -7.43 -12.09 -11.58
N ALA A 348 -8.09 -12.91 -12.42
CA ALA A 348 -9.02 -13.94 -11.95
C ALA A 348 -8.34 -15.04 -11.14
N PHE A 349 -7.15 -15.48 -11.55
CA PHE A 349 -6.34 -16.43 -10.78
C PHE A 349 -5.99 -15.87 -9.41
N LEU A 350 -5.52 -14.63 -9.34
CA LEU A 350 -5.20 -13.96 -8.08
C LEU A 350 -6.44 -13.75 -7.19
N ALA A 351 -7.58 -13.42 -7.79
CA ALA A 351 -8.86 -13.27 -7.07
C ALA A 351 -9.42 -14.61 -6.55
N ALA A 352 -9.06 -15.72 -7.18
CA ALA A 352 -9.49 -17.06 -6.78
C ALA A 352 -8.63 -17.67 -5.65
N ILE A 353 -7.52 -17.00 -5.25
CA ILE A 353 -6.68 -17.46 -4.13
C ILE A 353 -7.53 -17.44 -2.85
N PRO A 354 -7.64 -18.58 -2.12
CA PRO A 354 -8.45 -18.64 -0.92
C PRO A 354 -7.98 -17.70 0.18
N ALA A 355 -8.92 -17.10 0.89
CA ALA A 355 -8.62 -16.12 1.96
C ALA A 355 -7.58 -16.63 2.98
N PRO A 356 -7.57 -17.90 3.46
CA PRO A 356 -6.55 -18.37 4.41
C PRO A 356 -5.13 -18.36 3.86
N VAL A 357 -4.96 -18.60 2.55
CA VAL A 357 -3.64 -18.51 1.88
C VAL A 357 -3.15 -17.07 1.90
N ILE A 358 -4.04 -16.11 1.61
CA ILE A 358 -3.74 -14.68 1.67
C ILE A 358 -3.46 -14.26 3.12
N GLY A 359 -4.26 -14.72 4.07
CA GLY A 359 -4.11 -14.44 5.50
C GLY A 359 -2.72 -14.81 6.03
N GLY A 360 -2.18 -15.96 5.63
CA GLY A 360 -0.84 -16.39 6.02
C GLY A 360 0.28 -15.44 5.55
N VAL A 361 0.22 -14.96 4.31
CA VAL A 361 1.15 -13.95 3.80
C VAL A 361 0.89 -12.60 4.46
N PHE A 362 -0.37 -12.19 4.57
CA PHE A 362 -0.76 -10.90 5.09
C PHE A 362 -0.35 -10.71 6.55
N ALA A 363 -0.44 -11.75 7.38
CA ALA A 363 0.05 -11.70 8.75
C ALA A 363 1.54 -11.36 8.83
N ILE A 364 2.37 -11.87 7.93
CA ILE A 364 3.80 -11.52 7.88
C ILE A 364 4.01 -10.10 7.34
N ILE A 365 3.20 -9.67 6.37
CA ILE A 365 3.27 -8.30 5.83
C ILE A 365 2.92 -7.28 6.92
N THR A 366 1.89 -7.50 7.74
CA THR A 366 1.53 -6.57 8.84
C THR A 366 2.68 -6.37 9.82
N VAL A 367 3.39 -7.46 10.17
CA VAL A 367 4.62 -7.40 10.99
C VAL A 367 5.69 -6.57 10.30
N THR A 368 5.89 -6.76 9.00
CA THR A 368 6.90 -6.03 8.23
C THR A 368 6.58 -4.52 8.19
N ILE A 369 5.31 -4.16 7.97
CA ILE A 369 4.85 -2.76 7.99
C ILE A 369 5.13 -2.13 9.37
N MET A 370 4.71 -2.82 10.45
CA MET A 370 4.93 -2.36 11.82
C MET A 370 6.42 -2.13 12.11
N LEU A 371 7.28 -3.09 11.76
CA LEU A 371 8.72 -2.99 11.97
C LEU A 371 9.37 -1.89 11.14
N ASN A 372 8.89 -1.62 9.93
CA ASN A 372 9.36 -0.50 9.13
C ASN A 372 9.08 0.83 9.83
N GLY A 373 7.89 1.02 10.40
CA GLY A 373 7.57 2.19 11.21
C GLY A 373 8.49 2.35 12.42
N LEU A 374 8.69 1.28 13.17
CA LEU A 374 9.62 1.26 14.31
C LEU A 374 11.07 1.56 13.90
N ASN A 375 11.51 1.08 12.74
CA ASN A 375 12.84 1.39 12.22
C ASN A 375 13.01 2.88 11.91
N VAL A 376 12.00 3.53 11.37
CA VAL A 376 12.01 4.99 11.15
C VAL A 376 12.15 5.73 12.47
N ILE A 377 11.40 5.33 13.50
CA ILE A 377 11.48 5.91 14.85
C ILE A 377 12.89 5.72 15.45
N ARG A 378 13.43 4.49 15.36
CA ARG A 378 14.74 4.14 15.93
C ARG A 378 15.90 4.94 15.35
N GLN A 379 15.77 5.43 14.13
CA GLN A 379 16.78 6.26 13.48
C GLN A 379 16.78 7.72 13.99
N GLN A 380 15.80 8.10 14.80
CA GLN A 380 15.68 9.43 15.37
C GLN A 380 16.26 9.46 16.79
N GLN A 381 16.76 10.63 17.19
CA GLN A 381 17.08 10.87 18.60
C GLN A 381 15.76 11.16 19.32
N THR A 382 15.28 10.24 20.12
CA THR A 382 14.01 10.38 20.85
C THR A 382 14.21 11.05 22.20
N GLY A 383 13.30 11.98 22.52
CA GLY A 383 13.23 12.66 23.81
C GLY A 383 12.00 12.22 24.63
N GLU A 384 11.79 12.87 25.77
CA GLU A 384 10.68 12.54 26.67
C GLU A 384 9.30 12.77 26.02
N SER A 385 9.14 13.81 25.19
CA SER A 385 7.91 14.09 24.45
C SER A 385 7.56 12.98 23.45
N ASP A 386 8.58 12.37 22.86
CA ASP A 386 8.40 11.35 21.82
C ASP A 386 7.78 10.08 22.38
N LEU A 387 7.96 9.77 23.67
CA LEU A 387 7.30 8.64 24.32
C LEU A 387 5.78 8.73 24.23
N TYR A 388 5.23 9.95 24.36
CA TYR A 388 3.79 10.18 24.24
C TYR A 388 3.34 10.22 22.79
N ILE A 389 4.12 10.83 21.88
CA ILE A 389 3.83 10.89 20.44
C ILE A 389 3.84 9.50 19.82
N ILE A 390 4.64 8.57 20.34
CA ILE A 390 4.71 7.17 19.90
C ILE A 390 3.68 6.33 20.66
N GLY A 391 3.68 6.40 21.99
CA GLY A 391 2.95 5.45 22.84
C GLY A 391 1.42 5.61 22.78
N LEU A 392 0.92 6.85 22.85
CA LEU A 392 -0.53 7.09 22.86
C LEU A 392 -1.23 6.65 21.55
N PRO A 393 -0.71 6.98 20.35
CA PRO A 393 -1.31 6.47 19.10
C PRO A 393 -1.32 4.95 19.02
N ILE A 394 -0.26 4.27 19.48
CA ILE A 394 -0.19 2.80 19.50
C ILE A 394 -1.26 2.22 20.41
N ILE A 395 -1.39 2.73 21.64
CA ILE A 395 -2.43 2.26 22.58
C ILE A 395 -3.82 2.52 22.05
N LEU A 396 -4.08 3.70 21.48
CA LEU A 396 -5.39 4.01 20.88
C LEU A 396 -5.69 3.10 19.69
N THR A 397 -4.69 2.81 18.85
CA THR A 397 -4.86 1.84 17.75
C THR A 397 -5.29 0.48 18.28
N LEU A 398 -4.58 -0.06 19.28
CA LEU A 398 -4.92 -1.34 19.89
C LEU A 398 -6.29 -1.31 20.58
N ALA A 399 -6.62 -0.23 21.27
CA ALA A 399 -7.93 -0.06 21.91
C ALA A 399 -9.07 -0.10 20.89
N LEU A 400 -8.89 0.55 19.73
CA LEU A 400 -9.89 0.56 18.66
C LEU A 400 -9.99 -0.79 17.93
N VAL A 401 -8.86 -1.47 17.73
CA VAL A 401 -8.81 -2.81 17.15
C VAL A 401 -9.55 -3.83 18.04
N LEU A 402 -9.45 -3.67 19.36
CA LEU A 402 -10.11 -4.55 20.35
C LEU A 402 -11.52 -4.08 20.73
N LEU A 403 -11.98 -2.94 20.18
CA LEU A 403 -13.27 -2.36 20.53
C LEU A 403 -14.42 -3.27 20.03
N PRO A 404 -15.34 -3.68 20.91
CA PRO A 404 -16.48 -4.49 20.49
C PRO A 404 -17.35 -3.72 19.48
N SER A 405 -17.78 -4.38 18.41
CA SER A 405 -18.64 -3.80 17.36
C SER A 405 -19.96 -3.20 17.89
N LYS A 406 -20.46 -3.70 19.04
CA LYS A 406 -21.63 -3.11 19.72
C LYS A 406 -21.41 -1.66 20.14
N VAL A 407 -20.19 -1.30 20.55
CA VAL A 407 -19.84 0.07 20.96
C VAL A 407 -19.74 0.96 19.73
N THR A 408 -19.08 0.48 18.68
CA THR A 408 -18.96 1.20 17.42
C THR A 408 -20.35 1.49 16.83
N ASN A 409 -21.23 0.49 16.78
CA ASN A 409 -22.56 0.62 16.18
C ASN A 409 -23.52 1.51 17.00
N ALA A 410 -23.28 1.69 18.29
CA ALA A 410 -24.07 2.57 19.15
C ALA A 410 -23.66 4.06 19.06
N ALA A 411 -22.51 4.37 18.47
CA ALA A 411 -22.01 5.72 18.37
C ALA A 411 -22.70 6.51 17.23
N PRO A 412 -22.75 7.87 17.28
CA PRO A 412 -23.18 8.68 16.16
C PRO A 412 -22.32 8.39 14.91
N GLN A 413 -22.91 8.51 13.73
CA GLN A 413 -22.30 8.10 12.45
C GLN A 413 -20.88 8.66 12.24
N MET A 414 -20.64 9.93 12.57
CA MET A 414 -19.32 10.56 12.46
C MET A 414 -18.29 9.91 13.39
N ILE A 415 -18.71 9.51 14.58
CA ILE A 415 -17.84 8.80 15.54
C ILE A 415 -17.62 7.36 15.10
N GLN A 416 -18.63 6.70 14.52
CA GLN A 416 -18.48 5.37 13.95
C GLN A 416 -17.34 5.30 12.91
N TYR A 417 -17.23 6.28 12.03
CA TYR A 417 -16.14 6.35 11.04
C TYR A 417 -14.77 6.50 11.68
N LEU A 418 -14.65 7.32 12.71
CA LEU A 418 -13.39 7.47 13.45
C LEU A 418 -13.04 6.18 14.21
N LEU A 419 -14.00 5.61 14.92
CA LEU A 419 -13.81 4.34 15.64
C LEU A 419 -13.52 3.16 14.70
N GLY A 420 -14.10 3.19 13.49
CA GLY A 420 -13.83 2.21 12.42
C GLY A 420 -12.50 2.42 11.68
N SER A 421 -11.77 3.50 11.97
CA SER A 421 -10.47 3.79 11.34
C SER A 421 -9.38 4.04 12.39
N PRO A 422 -8.83 2.97 13.00
CA PRO A 422 -7.74 3.09 13.98
C PRO A 422 -6.56 3.92 13.48
N ILE A 423 -6.26 3.83 12.18
CA ILE A 423 -5.18 4.59 11.53
C ILE A 423 -5.46 6.10 11.57
N ALA A 424 -6.69 6.53 11.28
CA ALA A 424 -7.05 7.94 11.30
C ALA A 424 -6.93 8.52 12.71
N VAL A 425 -7.39 7.79 13.73
CA VAL A 425 -7.26 8.20 15.13
C VAL A 425 -5.79 8.26 15.56
N ALA A 426 -4.99 7.27 15.18
CA ALA A 426 -3.55 7.26 15.47
C ALA A 426 -2.86 8.48 14.85
N ALA A 427 -3.14 8.79 13.58
CA ALA A 427 -2.54 9.91 12.88
C ALA A 427 -2.94 11.25 13.50
N ILE A 428 -4.23 11.46 13.75
CA ILE A 428 -4.72 12.68 14.41
C ILE A 428 -4.04 12.84 15.76
N THR A 429 -3.99 11.78 16.56
CA THR A 429 -3.36 11.82 17.90
C THR A 429 -1.88 12.14 17.81
N ALA A 430 -1.13 11.48 16.92
CA ALA A 430 0.31 11.73 16.76
C ALA A 430 0.60 13.17 16.29
N ILE A 431 -0.18 13.68 15.34
CA ILE A 431 -0.05 15.06 14.83
C ILE A 431 -0.41 16.08 15.92
N VAL A 432 -1.52 15.88 16.62
CA VAL A 432 -1.94 16.79 17.71
C VAL A 432 -0.90 16.82 18.83
N LEU A 433 -0.40 15.66 19.25
CA LEU A 433 0.64 15.59 20.27
C LEU A 433 1.94 16.26 19.82
N ASN A 434 2.34 16.08 18.56
CA ASN A 434 3.49 16.76 17.99
C ASN A 434 3.35 18.28 17.98
N LEU A 435 2.14 18.80 17.75
CA LEU A 435 1.87 20.24 17.79
C LEU A 435 1.83 20.78 19.22
N LEU A 436 1.31 20.00 20.19
CA LEU A 436 1.25 20.37 21.60
C LEU A 436 2.60 20.22 22.32
N MET A 437 3.38 19.23 21.93
CA MET A 437 4.69 18.87 22.51
C MET A 437 5.75 18.86 21.41
N PRO A 438 6.12 20.02 20.84
CA PRO A 438 7.01 20.05 19.69
C PRO A 438 8.35 19.44 20.00
N LEU A 439 8.85 18.62 19.09
CA LEU A 439 10.14 17.96 19.15
C LEU A 439 11.25 18.99 19.42
N ARG A 440 12.01 18.85 20.49
CA ARG A 440 13.07 19.79 20.88
C ARG A 440 14.29 19.77 19.95
N HIS A 441 14.34 18.88 18.96
CA HIS A 441 15.52 18.65 18.12
C HIS A 441 15.68 19.61 16.92
N ASN A 442 14.78 20.56 16.70
CA ASN A 442 14.89 21.50 15.56
C ASN A 442 15.64 22.80 15.89
N LYS A 443 16.48 22.86 16.92
CA LYS A 443 17.26 24.07 17.26
C LYS A 443 18.77 23.98 16.98
N LEU A 444 19.23 22.95 16.27
CA LEU A 444 20.62 22.84 15.84
C LEU A 444 20.68 22.43 14.36
N ALA A 445 20.37 23.36 13.47
CA ALA A 445 20.78 23.37 12.07
C ALA A 445 20.95 24.84 11.64
#